data_7c35be6cb6b614c8a76cfbb15b73c0a5
#
_entry.id   7c35be6cb6b614c8a76cfbb15b73c0a5
#
_cell.length_a   1.000
_cell.length_b   1.000
_cell.length_c   1.000
_cell.angle_alpha   90.00
_cell.angle_beta   90.00
_cell.angle_gamma   90.00
#
_symmetry.space_group_name_H-M   'P 1'
#
loop_
_entity.id
_entity.type
_entity.pdbx_description
1 polymer ?
#
loop_
_entity_poly.entity_id
_entity_poly.type
_entity_poly.pdbx_seq_one_letter_code
_entity_poly.pdbx_strand_id
1 'polypeptide(L)'
;AQIIDVNMDGGMLDGEYAMVKFLNLIAAEPDISRVPIMIDSSKWEIIEAGLKVVQGKSVVNSISLKEGEERFIHHAKLIKRYGAAVIVMAFDEVGQADNYERRIEICQRSYDILVNKVDFAPQDIIFDLNIFPVATGMEEHRLNALDFFRGTKWVRENLPHAHISGGVSNVSFSFRGNDTVREIGRASCRERVS
;
A
#
# COMPACT_ATOMS: atom_id res chain seq x y z
N ALA A 1 -9.64 8.01 12.75
CA ALA A 1 -8.66 7.42 11.81
C ALA A 1 -7.25 7.68 12.33
N GLN A 2 -6.32 6.77 12.05
CA GLN A 2 -4.90 6.92 12.39
C GLN A 2 -4.08 7.42 11.20
N ILE A 3 -4.56 7.16 9.98
CA ILE A 3 -4.02 7.67 8.72
C ILE A 3 -5.23 8.04 7.85
N ILE A 4 -5.12 9.12 7.08
CA ILE A 4 -6.14 9.53 6.11
C ILE A 4 -5.58 9.29 4.71
N ASP A 5 -6.29 8.46 3.95
CA ASP A 5 -5.97 8.15 2.56
C ASP A 5 -6.65 9.16 1.63
N VAL A 6 -5.87 9.77 0.72
CA VAL A 6 -6.34 10.78 -0.24
C VAL A 6 -6.01 10.31 -1.65
N ASN A 7 -7.06 10.01 -2.41
CA ASN A 7 -6.97 9.61 -3.81
C ASN A 7 -7.72 10.60 -4.71
N MET A 8 -7.06 11.06 -5.77
CA MET A 8 -7.61 12.00 -6.76
C MET A 8 -7.57 11.43 -8.19
N ASP A 9 -7.61 10.11 -8.35
CA ASP A 9 -7.58 9.42 -9.64
C ASP A 9 -8.97 9.43 -10.33
N GLY A 10 -9.58 10.59 -10.47
CA GLY A 10 -10.85 10.73 -11.18
C GLY A 10 -10.65 10.97 -12.68
N GLY A 11 -11.39 10.22 -13.55
CA GLY A 11 -11.24 10.29 -15.00
C GLY A 11 -11.54 11.66 -15.65
N MET A 12 -12.18 12.57 -14.93
CA MET A 12 -12.54 13.93 -15.38
C MET A 12 -11.83 15.03 -14.59
N LEU A 13 -10.92 14.66 -13.67
CA LEU A 13 -10.20 15.60 -12.81
C LEU A 13 -8.78 15.82 -13.33
N ASP A 14 -8.31 17.07 -13.23
CA ASP A 14 -6.89 17.36 -13.16
C ASP A 14 -6.39 16.91 -11.80
N GLY A 15 -5.85 15.69 -11.74
CA GLY A 15 -5.49 15.03 -10.49
C GLY A 15 -4.38 15.73 -9.73
N GLU A 16 -3.40 16.33 -10.42
CA GLU A 16 -2.34 17.09 -9.78
C GLU A 16 -2.90 18.34 -9.10
N TYR A 17 -3.70 19.12 -9.82
CA TYR A 17 -4.36 20.31 -9.25
C TYR A 17 -5.29 19.94 -8.08
N ALA A 18 -6.11 18.88 -8.25
CA ALA A 18 -7.04 18.44 -7.22
C ALA A 18 -6.32 17.99 -5.94
N MET A 19 -5.26 17.20 -6.08
CA MET A 19 -4.43 16.73 -4.95
C MET A 19 -3.82 17.91 -4.20
N VAL A 20 -3.16 18.82 -4.89
CA VAL A 20 -2.53 20.01 -4.28
C VAL A 20 -3.56 20.88 -3.58
N LYS A 21 -4.67 21.18 -4.24
CA LYS A 21 -5.73 22.01 -3.69
C LYS A 21 -6.35 21.39 -2.43
N PHE A 22 -6.67 20.12 -2.49
CA PHE A 22 -7.27 19.38 -1.36
C PHE A 22 -6.33 19.36 -0.16
N LEU A 23 -5.06 18.97 -0.36
CA LEU A 23 -4.06 18.91 0.71
C LEU A 23 -3.83 20.27 1.37
N ASN A 24 -3.79 21.35 0.60
CA ASN A 24 -3.68 22.70 1.15
C ASN A 24 -4.92 23.11 1.96
N LEU A 25 -6.11 22.70 1.55
CA LEU A 25 -7.34 22.97 2.32
C LEU A 25 -7.35 22.24 3.65
N ILE A 26 -7.06 20.93 3.66
CA ILE A 26 -7.09 20.16 4.91
C ILE A 26 -5.93 20.47 5.86
N ALA A 27 -4.82 21.01 5.35
CA ALA A 27 -3.70 21.46 6.18
C ALA A 27 -4.10 22.61 7.14
N ALA A 28 -5.12 23.38 6.80
CA ALA A 28 -5.66 24.45 7.63
C ALA A 28 -6.63 23.95 8.72
N GLU A 29 -7.04 22.67 8.69
CA GLU A 29 -8.01 22.08 9.60
C GLU A 29 -7.30 21.38 10.77
N PRO A 30 -7.35 21.93 12.01
CA PRO A 30 -6.55 21.42 13.13
C PRO A 30 -6.83 19.96 13.49
N ASP A 31 -8.06 19.49 13.31
CA ASP A 31 -8.46 18.12 13.61
C ASP A 31 -7.96 17.11 12.57
N ILE A 32 -7.66 17.56 11.35
CA ILE A 32 -7.15 16.73 10.26
C ILE A 32 -5.63 16.80 10.22
N SER A 33 -5.05 17.99 10.37
CA SER A 33 -3.60 18.23 10.21
C SER A 33 -2.72 17.45 11.19
N ARG A 34 -3.28 16.97 12.30
CA ARG A 34 -2.60 16.11 13.28
C ARG A 34 -2.52 14.63 12.87
N VAL A 35 -3.24 14.23 11.82
CA VAL A 35 -3.28 12.84 11.34
C VAL A 35 -2.39 12.72 10.10
N PRO A 36 -1.50 11.72 10.03
CA PRO A 36 -0.69 11.46 8.84
C PRO A 36 -1.56 11.27 7.60
N ILE A 37 -1.10 11.84 6.48
CA ILE A 37 -1.77 11.71 5.19
C ILE A 37 -1.07 10.64 4.35
N MET A 38 -1.85 9.75 3.76
CA MET A 38 -1.42 8.83 2.73
C MET A 38 -1.84 9.37 1.38
N ILE A 39 -0.87 9.60 0.49
CA ILE A 39 -1.08 10.06 -0.87
C ILE A 39 -1.21 8.83 -1.75
N ASP A 40 -2.40 8.60 -2.28
CA ASP A 40 -2.73 7.43 -3.09
C ASP A 40 -3.00 7.84 -4.54
N SER A 41 -2.23 7.31 -5.47
CA SER A 41 -2.49 7.45 -6.90
C SER A 41 -1.80 6.35 -7.71
N SER A 42 -2.41 6.01 -8.84
CA SER A 42 -1.81 5.18 -9.88
C SER A 42 -0.78 5.94 -10.74
N LYS A 43 -0.72 7.28 -10.62
CA LYS A 43 0.13 8.16 -11.43
C LYS A 43 1.17 8.84 -10.55
N TRP A 44 2.44 8.69 -10.94
CA TRP A 44 3.55 9.28 -10.18
C TRP A 44 3.46 10.81 -10.08
N GLU A 45 3.03 11.49 -11.13
CA GLU A 45 2.91 12.96 -11.19
C GLU A 45 1.99 13.48 -10.08
N ILE A 46 0.87 12.79 -9.83
CA ILE A 46 -0.08 13.14 -8.76
C ILE A 46 0.54 12.90 -7.38
N ILE A 47 1.25 11.77 -7.21
CA ILE A 47 1.98 11.46 -5.96
C ILE A 47 3.01 12.56 -5.67
N GLU A 48 3.83 12.91 -6.66
CA GLU A 48 4.88 13.93 -6.47
C GLU A 48 4.29 15.31 -6.21
N ALA A 49 3.20 15.69 -6.88
CA ALA A 49 2.48 16.92 -6.62
C ALA A 49 1.99 17.01 -5.17
N GLY A 50 1.42 15.90 -4.65
CA GLY A 50 1.02 15.78 -3.25
C GLY A 50 2.19 15.87 -2.27
N LEU A 51 3.29 15.18 -2.56
CA LEU A 51 4.50 15.19 -1.72
C LEU A 51 5.12 16.58 -1.56
N LYS A 52 4.97 17.46 -2.57
CA LYS A 52 5.47 18.85 -2.53
C LYS A 52 4.72 19.73 -1.54
N VAL A 53 3.49 19.39 -1.17
CA VAL A 53 2.62 20.27 -0.35
C VAL A 53 2.17 19.64 0.96
N VAL A 54 2.22 18.30 1.09
CA VAL A 54 1.83 17.62 2.33
C VAL A 54 2.75 18.00 3.48
N GLN A 55 2.18 18.17 4.67
CA GLN A 55 2.90 18.52 5.88
C GLN A 55 3.10 17.31 6.79
N GLY A 56 4.26 17.25 7.45
CA GLY A 56 4.60 16.20 8.39
C GLY A 56 4.97 14.87 7.71
N LYS A 57 4.98 13.79 8.50
CA LYS A 57 5.27 12.43 8.00
C LYS A 57 4.09 11.94 7.18
N SER A 58 4.30 11.70 5.91
CA SER A 58 3.30 11.17 4.99
C SER A 58 3.64 9.73 4.58
N VAL A 59 2.69 9.09 3.91
CA VAL A 59 2.84 7.76 3.33
C VAL A 59 2.51 7.85 1.84
N VAL A 60 3.29 7.20 1.00
CA VAL A 60 2.99 7.06 -0.44
C VAL A 60 2.34 5.71 -0.70
N ASN A 61 1.22 5.68 -1.36
CA ASN A 61 0.54 4.49 -1.87
C ASN A 61 0.44 4.59 -3.41
N SER A 62 1.20 3.86 -4.16
CA SER A 62 2.24 2.89 -3.85
C SER A 62 3.30 2.87 -4.94
N ILE A 63 4.40 2.16 -4.67
CA ILE A 63 5.35 1.75 -5.70
C ILE A 63 5.42 0.24 -5.82
N SER A 64 5.91 -0.26 -6.94
CA SER A 64 6.10 -1.68 -7.18
C SER A 64 7.19 -1.92 -8.23
N LEU A 65 7.61 -3.17 -8.37
CA LEU A 65 8.55 -3.61 -9.42
C LEU A 65 7.86 -3.82 -10.78
N LYS A 66 6.58 -3.49 -10.93
CA LYS A 66 5.79 -3.68 -12.16
C LYS A 66 6.47 -3.08 -13.40
N GLU A 67 7.07 -1.92 -13.25
CA GLU A 67 7.72 -1.18 -14.35
C GLU A 67 9.26 -1.33 -14.34
N GLY A 68 9.75 -2.34 -13.61
CA GLY A 68 11.15 -2.67 -13.50
C GLY A 68 11.89 -1.98 -12.35
N GLU A 69 13.08 -2.50 -12.06
CA GLU A 69 13.91 -2.09 -10.92
C GLU A 69 14.37 -0.63 -11.00
N GLU A 70 14.75 -0.14 -12.18
CA GLU A 70 15.28 1.22 -12.34
C GLU A 70 14.24 2.27 -11.93
N ARG A 71 12.99 2.10 -12.38
CA ARG A 71 11.89 3.02 -12.05
C ARG A 71 11.51 2.92 -10.58
N PHE A 72 11.50 1.71 -10.04
CA PHE A 72 11.29 1.46 -8.62
C PHE A 72 12.31 2.21 -7.74
N ILE A 73 13.61 2.08 -8.06
CA ILE A 73 14.70 2.80 -7.37
C ILE A 73 14.54 4.31 -7.51
N HIS A 74 14.21 4.80 -8.71
CA HIS A 74 14.02 6.23 -8.94
C HIS A 74 12.92 6.81 -8.05
N HIS A 75 11.74 6.20 -8.03
CA HIS A 75 10.63 6.64 -7.19
C HIS A 75 10.97 6.53 -5.70
N ALA A 76 11.59 5.44 -5.27
CA ALA A 76 12.00 5.24 -3.89
C ALA A 76 12.98 6.33 -3.41
N LYS A 77 13.96 6.73 -4.25
CA LYS A 77 14.86 7.84 -3.93
C LYS A 77 14.14 9.17 -3.76
N LEU A 78 13.14 9.45 -4.60
CA LEU A 78 12.34 10.65 -4.48
C LEU A 78 11.49 10.63 -3.20
N ILE A 79 10.80 9.54 -2.90
CA ILE A 79 10.01 9.37 -1.67
C ILE A 79 10.88 9.57 -0.43
N LYS A 80 12.08 8.95 -0.41
CA LYS A 80 13.06 9.15 0.66
C LYS A 80 13.43 10.62 0.85
N ARG A 81 13.66 11.36 -0.24
CA ARG A 81 14.00 12.81 -0.19
C ARG A 81 12.88 13.65 0.41
N TYR A 82 11.62 13.29 0.17
CA TYR A 82 10.47 13.94 0.81
C TYR A 82 10.23 13.48 2.26
N GLY A 83 10.96 12.47 2.73
CA GLY A 83 10.84 11.95 4.10
C GLY A 83 9.58 11.12 4.35
N ALA A 84 8.91 10.65 3.30
CA ALA A 84 7.70 9.85 3.41
C ALA A 84 8.01 8.36 3.64
N ALA A 85 7.09 7.65 4.29
CA ALA A 85 7.02 6.19 4.25
C ALA A 85 6.38 5.73 2.93
N VAL A 86 6.55 4.46 2.60
CA VAL A 86 6.10 3.95 1.30
C VAL A 86 5.39 2.61 1.42
N ILE A 87 4.25 2.49 0.77
CA ILE A 87 3.61 1.20 0.51
C ILE A 87 4.24 0.59 -0.74
N VAL A 88 4.71 -0.65 -0.59
CA VAL A 88 5.31 -1.47 -1.64
C VAL A 88 4.36 -2.61 -1.95
N MET A 89 3.76 -2.59 -3.12
CA MET A 89 2.89 -3.68 -3.55
C MET A 89 3.69 -4.91 -3.98
N ALA A 90 3.23 -6.09 -3.60
CA ALA A 90 3.77 -7.37 -4.08
C ALA A 90 3.37 -7.58 -5.55
N PHE A 91 4.01 -6.82 -6.44
CA PHE A 91 3.77 -6.76 -7.88
C PHE A 91 5.10 -6.52 -8.59
N ASP A 92 5.45 -7.38 -9.52
CA ASP A 92 6.65 -7.24 -10.35
C ASP A 92 6.35 -7.23 -11.85
N GLU A 93 7.38 -7.35 -12.66
CA GLU A 93 7.31 -7.34 -14.12
C GLU A 93 6.43 -8.47 -14.70
N VAL A 94 6.25 -9.56 -13.94
CA VAL A 94 5.41 -10.70 -14.34
C VAL A 94 3.94 -10.47 -13.99
N GLY A 95 3.67 -9.79 -12.86
CA GLY A 95 2.31 -9.53 -12.41
C GLY A 95 2.18 -9.45 -10.89
N GLN A 96 0.93 -9.33 -10.43
CA GLN A 96 0.62 -9.37 -9.01
C GLN A 96 0.93 -10.74 -8.41
N ALA A 97 1.45 -10.76 -7.18
CA ALA A 97 1.63 -11.98 -6.43
C ALA A 97 0.26 -12.53 -6.00
N ASP A 98 -0.11 -13.68 -6.53
CA ASP A 98 -1.37 -14.38 -6.28
C ASP A 98 -1.23 -15.56 -5.30
N ASN A 99 -0.01 -16.04 -5.06
CA ASN A 99 0.31 -17.13 -4.15
C ASN A 99 1.38 -16.75 -3.12
N TYR A 100 1.61 -17.65 -2.16
CA TYR A 100 2.56 -17.42 -1.06
C TYR A 100 3.99 -17.19 -1.55
N GLU A 101 4.49 -18.05 -2.43
CA GLU A 101 5.87 -18.05 -2.91
C GLU A 101 6.19 -16.73 -3.63
N ARG A 102 5.29 -16.29 -4.51
CA ARG A 102 5.45 -15.04 -5.24
C ARG A 102 5.45 -13.81 -4.30
N ARG A 103 4.60 -13.84 -3.26
CA ARG A 103 4.56 -12.76 -2.26
C ARG A 103 5.89 -12.59 -1.55
N ILE A 104 6.47 -13.68 -1.04
CA ILE A 104 7.74 -13.60 -0.32
C ILE A 104 8.91 -13.25 -1.24
N GLU A 105 8.96 -13.78 -2.46
CA GLU A 105 9.98 -13.47 -3.46
C GLU A 105 10.01 -11.98 -3.79
N ILE A 106 8.85 -11.38 -4.12
CA ILE A 106 8.75 -9.97 -4.47
C ILE A 106 9.04 -9.07 -3.27
N CYS A 107 8.53 -9.41 -2.08
CA CYS A 107 8.81 -8.63 -0.87
C CYS A 107 10.29 -8.67 -0.50
N GLN A 108 10.94 -9.84 -0.55
CA GLN A 108 12.38 -9.96 -0.30
C GLN A 108 13.19 -9.12 -1.29
N ARG A 109 12.94 -9.29 -2.61
CA ARG A 109 13.62 -8.52 -3.65
C ARG A 109 13.43 -7.01 -3.47
N SER A 110 12.21 -6.58 -3.21
CA SER A 110 11.90 -5.15 -2.99
C SER A 110 12.60 -4.61 -1.75
N TYR A 111 12.61 -5.36 -0.65
CA TYR A 111 13.30 -4.99 0.58
C TYR A 111 14.80 -4.83 0.36
N ASP A 112 15.43 -5.80 -0.29
CA ASP A 112 16.88 -5.77 -0.57
C ASP A 112 17.26 -4.58 -1.45
N ILE A 113 16.44 -4.25 -2.44
CA ILE A 113 16.66 -3.07 -3.28
C ILE A 113 16.53 -1.78 -2.45
N LEU A 114 15.46 -1.65 -1.67
CA LEU A 114 15.20 -0.45 -0.88
C LEU A 114 16.28 -0.21 0.17
N VAL A 115 16.64 -1.24 0.93
CA VAL A 115 17.61 -1.11 2.02
C VAL A 115 19.04 -1.00 1.47
N ASN A 116 19.45 -1.89 0.55
CA ASN A 116 20.85 -1.98 0.14
C ASN A 116 21.22 -1.04 -1.00
N LYS A 117 20.29 -0.70 -1.92
CA LYS A 117 20.60 0.17 -3.07
C LYS A 117 20.11 1.60 -2.91
N VAL A 118 19.02 1.81 -2.16
CA VAL A 118 18.43 3.13 -1.93
C VAL A 118 18.80 3.69 -0.57
N ASP A 119 19.24 2.83 0.36
CA ASP A 119 19.43 3.17 1.78
C ASP A 119 18.14 3.76 2.38
N PHE A 120 17.01 3.10 2.07
CA PHE A 120 15.70 3.46 2.60
C PHE A 120 15.57 2.94 4.04
N ALA A 121 14.99 3.73 4.93
CA ALA A 121 14.80 3.32 6.31
C ALA A 121 13.80 2.15 6.40
N PRO A 122 14.20 0.98 6.94
CA PRO A 122 13.32 -0.20 6.97
C PRO A 122 11.97 0.04 7.65
N GLN A 123 11.93 0.87 8.71
CA GLN A 123 10.71 1.23 9.43
C GLN A 123 9.74 2.11 8.61
N ASP A 124 10.16 2.63 7.47
CA ASP A 124 9.34 3.41 6.55
C ASP A 124 8.83 2.56 5.37
N ILE A 125 9.15 1.26 5.35
CA ILE A 125 8.69 0.31 4.33
C ILE A 125 7.43 -0.41 4.83
N ILE A 126 6.37 -0.37 4.04
CA ILE A 126 5.09 -1.02 4.34
C ILE A 126 4.73 -1.91 3.15
N PHE A 127 4.67 -3.22 3.34
CA PHE A 127 4.31 -4.15 2.27
C PHE A 127 2.80 -4.33 2.16
N ASP A 128 2.25 -4.22 0.96
CA ASP A 128 0.93 -4.72 0.60
C ASP A 128 1.08 -6.04 -0.17
N LEU A 129 0.67 -7.12 0.49
CA LEU A 129 0.78 -8.48 -0.02
C LEU A 129 -0.38 -8.88 -0.96
N ASN A 130 -1.20 -7.93 -1.38
CA ASN A 130 -2.41 -8.12 -2.16
C ASN A 130 -3.45 -9.02 -1.45
N ILE A 131 -4.49 -8.40 -0.93
CA ILE A 131 -5.65 -9.13 -0.40
C ILE A 131 -6.60 -9.42 -1.55
N PHE A 132 -6.79 -10.70 -1.84
CA PHE A 132 -7.75 -11.17 -2.84
C PHE A 132 -9.06 -11.62 -2.18
N PRO A 133 -10.19 -11.61 -2.95
CA PRO A 133 -11.47 -12.07 -2.45
C PRO A 133 -11.44 -13.52 -2.00
N VAL A 134 -12.24 -13.82 -0.98
CA VAL A 134 -12.55 -15.20 -0.56
C VAL A 134 -13.96 -15.59 -1.02
N ALA A 135 -14.26 -16.88 -0.97
CA ALA A 135 -15.57 -17.43 -1.34
C ALA A 135 -16.03 -17.04 -2.76
N THR A 136 -15.11 -17.03 -3.68
CA THR A 136 -15.40 -16.74 -5.11
C THR A 136 -16.01 -17.94 -5.84
N GLY A 137 -15.95 -19.15 -5.26
CA GLY A 137 -16.34 -20.40 -5.90
C GLY A 137 -15.28 -20.98 -6.85
N MET A 138 -14.14 -20.32 -7.00
CA MET A 138 -13.04 -20.77 -7.86
C MET A 138 -11.99 -21.48 -7.02
N GLU A 139 -11.55 -22.68 -7.46
CA GLU A 139 -10.57 -23.50 -6.72
C GLU A 139 -9.22 -22.80 -6.58
N GLU A 140 -8.80 -22.06 -7.60
CA GLU A 140 -7.56 -21.28 -7.61
C GLU A 140 -7.51 -20.20 -6.51
N HIS A 141 -8.69 -19.73 -6.04
CA HIS A 141 -8.80 -18.70 -5.01
C HIS A 141 -8.90 -19.28 -3.59
N ARG A 142 -8.89 -20.59 -3.44
CA ARG A 142 -9.13 -21.27 -2.16
C ARG A 142 -8.12 -20.91 -1.09
N LEU A 143 -6.87 -20.69 -1.46
CA LEU A 143 -5.79 -20.37 -0.54
C LEU A 143 -5.53 -18.88 -0.35
N ASN A 144 -6.25 -17.98 -1.03
CA ASN A 144 -6.00 -16.54 -1.01
C ASN A 144 -5.78 -15.95 0.40
N ALA A 145 -6.67 -16.27 1.34
CA ALA A 145 -6.55 -15.78 2.71
C ALA A 145 -5.39 -16.43 3.46
N LEU A 146 -5.22 -17.75 3.30
CA LEU A 146 -4.14 -18.48 3.96
C LEU A 146 -2.77 -17.99 3.51
N ASP A 147 -2.58 -17.80 2.22
CA ASP A 147 -1.34 -17.31 1.64
C ASP A 147 -1.03 -15.87 2.04
N PHE A 148 -2.06 -15.03 2.19
CA PHE A 148 -1.89 -13.70 2.75
C PHE A 148 -1.39 -13.76 4.21
N PHE A 149 -1.99 -14.60 5.06
CA PHE A 149 -1.56 -14.74 6.46
C PHE A 149 -0.15 -15.32 6.57
N ARG A 150 0.18 -16.33 5.78
CA ARG A 150 1.52 -16.92 5.74
C ARG A 150 2.56 -15.90 5.27
N GLY A 151 2.27 -15.18 4.20
CA GLY A 151 3.14 -14.12 3.69
C GLY A 151 3.35 -13.00 4.71
N THR A 152 2.29 -12.56 5.38
CA THR A 152 2.36 -11.58 6.47
C THR A 152 3.28 -12.04 7.59
N LYS A 153 3.11 -13.28 8.05
CA LYS A 153 3.97 -13.86 9.08
C LYS A 153 5.42 -13.89 8.62
N TRP A 154 5.66 -14.36 7.40
CA TRP A 154 7.02 -14.45 6.84
C TRP A 154 7.69 -13.07 6.76
N VAL A 155 7.00 -12.02 6.28
CA VAL A 155 7.55 -10.66 6.21
C VAL A 155 7.94 -10.17 7.60
N ARG A 156 7.10 -10.37 8.61
CA ARG A 156 7.40 -9.96 10.00
C ARG A 156 8.61 -10.68 10.60
N GLU A 157 8.85 -11.91 10.21
CA GLU A 157 9.95 -12.73 10.74
C GLU A 157 11.27 -12.51 9.98
N ASN A 158 11.22 -12.16 8.69
CA ASN A 158 12.39 -12.14 7.81
C ASN A 158 12.77 -10.75 7.31
N LEU A 159 11.87 -9.77 7.30
CA LEU A 159 12.16 -8.40 6.87
C LEU A 159 12.10 -7.43 8.06
N PRO A 160 13.23 -7.25 8.77
CA PRO A 160 13.26 -6.50 10.02
C PRO A 160 12.72 -5.07 9.86
N HIS A 161 11.88 -4.66 10.81
CA HIS A 161 11.28 -3.32 10.90
C HIS A 161 10.27 -2.96 9.80
N ALA A 162 10.10 -3.78 8.77
CA ALA A 162 9.07 -3.55 7.77
C ALA A 162 7.66 -3.77 8.35
N HIS A 163 6.70 -3.02 7.84
CA HIS A 163 5.30 -3.07 8.22
C HIS A 163 4.45 -3.71 7.13
N ILE A 164 3.18 -3.96 7.43
CA ILE A 164 2.23 -4.58 6.50
C ILE A 164 0.96 -3.75 6.44
N SER A 165 0.45 -3.59 5.24
CA SER A 165 -0.85 -3.02 4.91
C SER A 165 -1.64 -3.98 4.03
N GLY A 166 -2.91 -3.69 3.82
CA GLY A 166 -3.73 -4.43 2.88
C GLY A 166 -5.13 -3.87 2.74
N GLY A 167 -5.67 -3.96 1.54
CA GLY A 167 -7.03 -3.56 1.20
C GLY A 167 -8.07 -4.51 1.78
N VAL A 168 -8.35 -4.43 3.09
CA VAL A 168 -9.24 -5.36 3.83
C VAL A 168 -10.63 -5.48 3.20
N SER A 169 -11.12 -4.43 2.51
CA SER A 169 -12.41 -4.48 1.81
C SER A 169 -12.44 -5.53 0.69
N ASN A 170 -11.28 -5.88 0.12
CA ASN A 170 -11.18 -6.85 -0.98
C ASN A 170 -11.54 -8.26 -0.52
N VAL A 171 -11.22 -8.65 0.72
CA VAL A 171 -11.51 -9.98 1.25
C VAL A 171 -12.98 -10.35 1.13
N SER A 172 -13.86 -9.37 1.35
CA SER A 172 -15.31 -9.55 1.37
C SER A 172 -16.02 -9.11 0.08
N PHE A 173 -15.28 -9.00 -1.02
CA PHE A 173 -15.83 -8.54 -2.31
C PHE A 173 -17.00 -9.42 -2.78
N SER A 174 -16.90 -10.73 -2.63
CA SER A 174 -17.94 -11.70 -2.99
C SER A 174 -19.24 -11.55 -2.18
N PHE A 175 -19.19 -10.82 -1.07
CA PHE A 175 -20.33 -10.59 -0.17
C PHE A 175 -20.89 -9.16 -0.25
N ARG A 176 -20.66 -8.43 -1.34
CA ARG A 176 -21.23 -7.11 -1.54
C ARG A 176 -22.76 -7.16 -1.43
N GLY A 177 -23.33 -6.24 -0.63
CA GLY A 177 -24.77 -6.23 -0.31
C GLY A 177 -25.14 -6.98 0.99
N ASN A 178 -24.21 -7.71 1.61
CA ASN A 178 -24.42 -8.32 2.93
C ASN A 178 -23.41 -7.76 3.95
N ASP A 179 -23.78 -6.66 4.60
CA ASP A 179 -22.87 -5.92 5.46
C ASP A 179 -22.47 -6.71 6.71
N THR A 180 -23.35 -7.53 7.28
CA THR A 180 -23.04 -8.37 8.44
C THR A 180 -21.91 -9.36 8.15
N VAL A 181 -21.97 -10.06 6.99
CA VAL A 181 -20.91 -11.00 6.59
C VAL A 181 -19.60 -10.25 6.28
N ARG A 182 -19.70 -9.08 5.67
CA ARG A 182 -18.52 -8.26 5.35
C ARG A 182 -17.80 -7.76 6.62
N GLU A 183 -18.53 -7.40 7.66
CA GLU A 183 -17.94 -6.98 8.93
C GLU A 183 -17.21 -8.12 9.64
N ILE A 184 -17.77 -9.33 9.64
CA ILE A 184 -17.11 -10.53 10.21
C ILE A 184 -15.79 -10.80 9.50
N GLY A 185 -15.76 -10.75 8.15
CA GLY A 185 -14.55 -10.95 7.36
C GLY A 185 -13.46 -9.91 7.67
N ARG A 186 -13.84 -8.65 7.81
CA ARG A 186 -12.92 -7.55 8.16
C ARG A 186 -12.35 -7.69 9.57
N ALA A 187 -13.18 -8.07 10.55
CA ALA A 187 -12.73 -8.30 11.92
C ALA A 187 -11.70 -9.43 11.99
N SER A 188 -11.99 -10.56 11.34
CA SER A 188 -11.08 -11.72 11.31
C SER A 188 -9.73 -11.39 10.68
N CYS A 189 -9.70 -10.59 9.62
CA CYS A 189 -8.44 -10.14 9.01
C CYS A 189 -7.63 -9.23 9.95
N ARG A 190 -8.29 -8.31 10.65
CA ARG A 190 -7.61 -7.41 11.61
C ARG A 190 -6.94 -8.18 12.73
N GLU A 191 -7.64 -9.11 13.36
CA GLU A 191 -7.09 -9.89 14.49
C GLU A 191 -5.91 -10.77 14.11
N ARG A 192 -5.82 -11.23 12.85
CA ARG A 192 -4.73 -12.10 12.41
C ARG A 192 -3.50 -11.36 11.88
N VAL A 193 -3.63 -10.07 11.56
CA VAL A 193 -2.55 -9.22 11.01
C VAL A 193 -1.93 -8.32 12.08
N SER A 194 -2.65 -8.03 13.14
CA SER A 194 -2.13 -7.31 14.32
C SER A 194 -1.38 -8.26 15.25
#